data_996df4341a262915bcf545bd4a881ce0
#
_entry.id   996df4341a262915bcf545bd4a881ce0
#
_cell.length_a   1.000
_cell.length_b   1.000
_cell.length_c   1.000
_cell.angle_alpha   90.00
_cell.angle_beta   90.00
_cell.angle_gamma   90.00
#
_symmetry.space_group_name_H-M   'P 1'
#
loop_
_entity.id
_entity.type
_entity.pdbx_description
1 polymer ?
#
loop_
_entity_poly.entity_id
_entity_poly.type
_entity_poly.pdbx_seq_one_letter_code
_entity_poly.pdbx_strand_id
1 'polypeptide(L)'
;MKNIIIAAIKEKKVISFTYSGFSRVVEPHIYGINDGLPQLLGHQIRGSSSSGVIPEWRRFNISAIQNLQILNELFPDRRSFSSGKHSHWDKQILIVE
;
A
#
# COMPACT_ATOMS: atom_id res chain seq x y z
N MET A 1 7.40 -10.13 -5.80
CA MET A 1 6.86 -8.91 -5.16
C MET A 1 5.38 -9.04 -4.82
N LYS A 2 4.57 -9.48 -5.75
CA LYS A 2 3.14 -9.72 -5.52
C LYS A 2 2.88 -10.60 -4.29
N ASN A 3 3.61 -11.68 -4.14
CA ASN A 3 3.41 -12.62 -3.03
C ASN A 3 3.74 -12.00 -1.67
N ILE A 4 4.73 -11.11 -1.63
CA ILE A 4 5.10 -10.40 -0.41
C ILE A 4 3.98 -9.44 0.00
N ILE A 5 3.42 -8.72 -0.96
CA ILE A 5 2.32 -7.79 -0.71
C ILE A 5 1.08 -8.54 -0.22
N ILE A 6 0.74 -9.64 -0.86
CA ILE A 6 -0.41 -10.47 -0.47
C ILE A 6 -0.23 -10.98 0.97
N ALA A 7 0.94 -11.52 1.29
CA ALA A 7 1.22 -12.01 2.64
C ALA A 7 1.10 -10.87 3.67
N ALA A 8 1.65 -9.70 3.36
CA ALA A 8 1.60 -8.56 4.27
C ALA A 8 0.16 -8.09 4.53
N ILE A 9 -0.69 -8.08 3.51
CA ILE A 9 -2.10 -7.71 3.68
C ILE A 9 -2.80 -8.74 4.56
N LYS A 10 -2.61 -10.03 4.29
CA LYS A 10 -3.27 -11.10 5.06
C LYS A 10 -2.85 -11.10 6.52
N GLU A 11 -1.58 -10.82 6.80
CA GLU A 11 -1.02 -10.87 8.14
C GLU A 11 -1.05 -9.52 8.84
N LYS A 12 -1.56 -8.48 8.19
CA LYS A 12 -1.61 -7.11 8.72
C LYS A 12 -0.23 -6.61 9.15
N LYS A 13 0.75 -6.84 8.30
CA LYS A 13 2.12 -6.40 8.54
C LYS A 13 2.45 -5.16 7.75
N VAL A 14 3.16 -4.24 8.39
CA VAL A 14 3.68 -3.02 7.77
C VAL A 14 4.79 -3.40 6.79
N ILE A 15 4.85 -2.70 5.67
CA ILE A 15 5.92 -2.89 4.67
C ILE A 15 6.69 -1.59 4.47
N SER A 16 7.93 -1.72 4.03
CA SER A 16 8.74 -0.59 3.61
C SER A 16 9.23 -0.78 2.18
N PHE A 17 9.38 0.31 1.46
CA PHE A 17 9.89 0.29 0.10
C PHE A 17 10.32 1.69 -0.34
N THR A 18 10.98 1.76 -1.50
CA THR A 18 11.30 3.01 -2.17
C THR A 18 10.36 3.20 -3.34
N TYR A 19 9.82 4.41 -3.48
CA TYR A 19 8.90 4.76 -4.56
C TYR A 19 9.14 6.21 -4.98
N SER A 20 9.42 6.41 -6.27
CA SER A 20 9.74 7.74 -6.81
C SER A 20 10.88 8.41 -6.04
N GLY A 21 11.88 7.63 -5.62
CA GLY A 21 13.04 8.13 -4.90
C GLY A 21 12.83 8.39 -3.41
N PHE A 22 11.63 8.15 -2.89
CA PHE A 22 11.33 8.36 -1.47
C PHE A 22 11.18 7.05 -0.73
N SER A 23 11.74 7.00 0.48
CA SER A 23 11.53 5.87 1.39
C SER A 23 10.14 5.94 1.98
N ARG A 24 9.40 4.83 1.96
CA ARG A 24 8.01 4.76 2.40
C ARG A 24 7.81 3.64 3.39
N VAL A 25 6.99 3.89 4.42
CA VAL A 25 6.53 2.87 5.36
C VAL A 25 5.02 2.88 5.34
N VAL A 26 4.41 1.74 4.99
CA VAL A 26 3.01 1.69 4.55
C VAL A 26 2.31 0.49 5.19
N GLU A 27 1.06 0.72 5.59
CA GLU A 27 0.12 -0.35 5.95
C GLU A 27 -0.63 -0.76 4.69
N PRO A 28 -0.36 -1.95 4.12
CA PRO A 28 -0.98 -2.35 2.86
C PRO A 28 -2.43 -2.79 3.07
N HIS A 29 -3.36 -2.28 2.27
CA HIS A 29 -4.78 -2.55 2.46
C HIS A 29 -5.46 -3.25 1.29
N ILE A 30 -5.18 -2.84 0.05
CA ILE A 30 -5.81 -3.46 -1.13
C ILE A 30 -4.75 -3.72 -2.19
N TYR A 31 -4.78 -4.93 -2.75
CA TYR A 31 -4.05 -5.27 -3.96
C TYR A 31 -5.08 -5.54 -5.07
N GLY A 32 -4.88 -4.93 -6.20
CA GLY A 32 -5.80 -5.11 -7.32
C GLY A 32 -5.26 -4.57 -8.63
N ILE A 33 -6.15 -4.50 -9.61
CA ILE A 33 -5.86 -3.96 -10.93
C ILE A 33 -6.66 -2.68 -11.10
N ASN A 34 -6.01 -1.62 -11.52
CA ASN A 34 -6.65 -0.35 -11.82
C ASN A 34 -6.00 0.28 -13.05
N ASP A 35 -6.81 0.70 -14.01
CA ASP A 35 -6.36 1.21 -15.31
C ASP A 35 -5.39 0.23 -15.99
N GLY A 36 -5.69 -1.07 -15.87
CA GLY A 36 -4.89 -2.13 -16.46
C GLY A 36 -3.58 -2.45 -15.72
N LEU A 37 -3.28 -1.79 -14.61
CA LEU A 37 -2.02 -1.95 -13.88
C LEU A 37 -2.22 -2.56 -12.50
N PRO A 38 -1.33 -3.49 -12.09
CA PRO A 38 -1.32 -3.95 -10.70
C PRO A 38 -0.95 -2.79 -9.77
N GLN A 39 -1.78 -2.57 -8.75
CA GLN A 39 -1.60 -1.47 -7.81
C GLN A 39 -1.84 -1.92 -6.37
N LEU A 40 -1.20 -1.19 -5.45
CA LEU A 40 -1.38 -1.32 -4.02
C LEU A 40 -2.01 -0.04 -3.49
N LEU A 41 -3.09 -0.16 -2.72
CA LEU A 41 -3.58 0.93 -1.88
C LEU A 41 -3.07 0.71 -0.47
N GLY A 42 -2.37 1.70 0.06
CA GLY A 42 -1.84 1.63 1.40
C GLY A 42 -1.96 2.93 2.15
N HIS A 43 -1.88 2.85 3.47
CA HIS A 43 -1.86 4.00 4.35
C HIS A 43 -0.41 4.26 4.74
N GLN A 44 0.18 5.32 4.18
CA GLN A 44 1.58 5.64 4.47
C GLN A 44 1.67 6.32 5.83
N ILE A 45 2.39 5.68 6.74
CA ILE A 45 2.48 6.11 8.14
C ILE A 45 3.82 6.77 8.47
N ARG A 46 4.88 6.48 7.71
CA ARG A 46 6.22 7.06 7.91
C ARG A 46 6.92 7.21 6.56
N GLY A 47 8.07 7.86 6.56
CA GLY A 47 8.85 8.10 5.36
C GLY A 47 8.50 9.43 4.72
N SER A 48 8.81 9.57 3.42
CA SER A 48 8.67 10.82 2.69
C SER A 48 7.82 10.65 1.44
N SER A 49 7.42 11.76 0.84
CA SER A 49 6.71 11.78 -0.43
C SER A 49 6.81 13.17 -1.04
N SER A 50 6.44 13.29 -2.31
CA SER A 50 6.46 14.59 -2.97
C SER A 50 5.48 15.60 -2.37
N SER A 51 4.36 15.11 -1.78
CA SER A 51 3.38 16.00 -1.13
C SER A 51 3.76 16.37 0.29
N GLY A 52 4.59 15.56 0.96
CA GLY A 52 4.99 15.77 2.34
C GLY A 52 3.92 15.48 3.38
N VAL A 53 2.73 15.07 2.99
CA VAL A 53 1.61 14.83 3.91
C VAL A 53 1.64 13.39 4.41
N ILE A 54 1.71 13.21 5.74
CA ILE A 54 1.70 11.90 6.41
C ILE A 54 0.95 12.05 7.73
N PRO A 55 0.08 11.08 8.12
CA PRO A 55 -0.29 9.88 7.36
C PRO A 55 -1.28 10.19 6.23
N GLU A 56 -1.24 9.38 5.18
CA GLU A 56 -2.14 9.57 4.05
C GLU A 56 -2.35 8.28 3.28
N TRP A 57 -3.54 8.10 2.72
CA TRP A 57 -3.82 7.06 1.75
C TRP A 57 -3.08 7.34 0.45
N ARG A 58 -2.39 6.34 -0.09
CA ARG A 58 -1.69 6.45 -1.35
C ARG A 58 -1.87 5.19 -2.18
N ARG A 59 -1.90 5.39 -3.48
CA ARG A 59 -1.97 4.30 -4.45
C ARG A 59 -0.62 4.18 -5.14
N PHE A 60 -0.09 2.96 -5.19
CA PHE A 60 1.24 2.70 -5.75
C PHE A 60 1.14 1.71 -6.90
N ASN A 61 1.81 2.02 -8.03
CA ASN A 61 2.01 1.03 -9.08
C ASN A 61 3.03 0.02 -8.62
N ILE A 62 2.67 -1.25 -8.59
CA ILE A 62 3.55 -2.29 -8.06
C ILE A 62 4.86 -2.39 -8.85
N SER A 63 4.79 -2.18 -10.17
CA SER A 63 5.99 -2.22 -11.02
C SER A 63 7.04 -1.17 -10.68
N ALA A 64 6.66 -0.10 -9.97
CA ALA A 64 7.57 0.99 -9.60
C ALA A 64 8.07 0.88 -8.15
N ILE A 65 7.63 -0.13 -7.41
CA ILE A 65 8.10 -0.37 -6.04
C ILE A 65 9.49 -1.00 -6.08
N GLN A 66 10.41 -0.45 -5.27
CA GLN A 66 11.79 -0.96 -5.16
C GLN A 66 12.11 -1.25 -3.69
N ASN A 67 13.00 -2.22 -3.47
CA ASN A 67 13.52 -2.56 -2.13
C ASN A 67 12.39 -2.91 -1.14
N LEU A 68 11.44 -3.71 -1.57
CA LEU A 68 10.30 -4.10 -0.75
C LEU A 68 10.71 -5.04 0.38
N GLN A 69 10.30 -4.71 1.60
CA GLN A 69 10.51 -5.54 2.78
C GLN A 69 9.28 -5.56 3.66
N ILE A 70 8.99 -6.73 4.25
CA ILE A 70 7.98 -6.84 5.32
C ILE A 70 8.68 -6.53 6.63
N LEU A 71 8.12 -5.59 7.40
CA LEU A 71 8.64 -5.24 8.70
C LEU A 71 8.05 -6.15 9.78
N ASN A 72 8.73 -6.28 10.90
CA ASN A 72 8.23 -7.01 12.06
C ASN A 72 7.34 -6.09 12.91
N GLU A 73 6.35 -5.48 12.24
CA GLU A 73 5.42 -4.53 12.84
C GLU A 73 4.03 -4.80 12.29
N LEU A 74 3.04 -4.90 13.18
CA LEU A 74 1.65 -5.12 12.80
C LEU A 74 0.88 -3.82 12.87
N PHE A 75 -0.14 -3.68 12.00
CA PHE A 75 -1.15 -2.65 12.20
C PHE A 75 -2.41 -3.31 12.74
N PRO A 76 -3.14 -2.64 13.66
CA PRO A 76 -4.15 -3.33 14.46
C PRO A 76 -5.35 -3.82 13.64
N ASP A 77 -5.81 -3.01 12.70
CA ASP A 77 -7.00 -3.32 11.94
C ASP A 77 -7.08 -2.52 10.65
N ARG A 78 -8.03 -2.94 9.80
CA ARG A 78 -8.38 -2.19 8.61
C ARG A 78 -8.81 -0.77 8.99
N ARG A 79 -8.17 0.22 8.39
CA ARG A 79 -8.55 1.61 8.57
C ARG A 79 -9.75 1.97 7.69
N SER A 80 -10.50 2.97 8.12
CA SER A 80 -11.57 3.51 7.28
C SER A 80 -10.98 4.17 6.05
N PHE A 81 -11.46 3.76 4.86
CA PHE A 81 -10.99 4.36 3.62
C PHE A 81 -11.57 5.76 3.44
N SER A 82 -10.77 6.65 2.88
CA SER A 82 -11.25 7.96 2.46
C SER A 82 -12.32 7.78 1.39
N SER A 83 -13.44 8.47 1.53
CA SER A 83 -14.52 8.38 0.56
C SER A 83 -14.09 8.92 -0.81
N GLY A 84 -14.34 8.16 -1.85
CA GLY A 84 -14.21 8.56 -3.25
C GLY A 84 -12.82 8.57 -3.84
N LYS A 85 -11.80 9.00 -3.14
CA LYS A 85 -10.49 9.30 -3.74
C LYS A 85 -9.78 8.07 -4.31
N HIS A 86 -9.86 6.93 -3.66
CA HIS A 86 -9.19 5.70 -4.09
C HIS A 86 -10.18 4.55 -4.25
N SER A 87 -11.42 4.86 -4.60
CA SER A 87 -12.49 3.87 -4.64
C SER A 87 -12.56 3.09 -5.95
N HIS A 88 -11.99 3.61 -7.04
CA HIS A 88 -12.08 2.95 -8.33
C HIS A 88 -11.07 1.81 -8.45
N TRP A 89 -11.56 0.64 -8.86
CA TRP A 89 -10.75 -0.52 -9.19
C TRP A 89 -11.37 -1.25 -10.37
N ASP A 90 -10.52 -1.69 -11.30
CA ASP A 90 -10.99 -2.62 -12.34
C ASP A 90 -11.29 -3.97 -11.70
N LYS A 91 -10.40 -4.39 -10.78
CA LYS A 91 -10.57 -5.64 -10.03
C LYS A 91 -9.84 -5.53 -8.69
N GLN A 92 -10.56 -5.73 -7.61
CA GLN A 92 -9.94 -5.91 -6.29
C GLN A 92 -9.60 -7.39 -6.13
N ILE A 93 -8.33 -7.71 -5.98
CA ILE A 93 -7.88 -9.08 -5.83
C ILE A 93 -7.85 -9.49 -4.37
N LEU A 94 -7.40 -8.60 -3.49
CA LEU A 94 -7.35 -8.85 -2.06
C LEU A 94 -7.55 -7.55 -1.31
N ILE A 95 -8.40 -7.60 -0.29
CA ILE A 95 -8.62 -6.48 0.63
C ILE A 95 -8.34 -6.95 2.05
N VAL A 96 -7.72 -6.11 2.86
CA VAL A 96 -7.46 -6.42 4.26
C VAL A 96 -8.77 -6.61 5.03
N GLU A 97 -8.81 -7.56 5.93
CA GLU A 97 -10.00 -7.85 6.74
C GLU A 97 -10.17 -6.91 7.94
#